data_937089dc42f830bd895523d9d6243f3e
#
_entry.id   937089dc42f830bd895523d9d6243f3e
#
_cell.length_a   1.000
_cell.length_b   1.000
_cell.length_c   1.000
_cell.angle_alpha   90.00
_cell.angle_beta   90.00
_cell.angle_gamma   90.00
#
_symmetry.space_group_name_H-M   'P 1'
#
loop_
_entity.id
_entity.type
_entity.pdbx_description
1 polymer ?
#
loop_
_entity_poly.entity_id
_entity_poly.type
_entity_poly.pdbx_seq_one_letter_code
_entity_poly.pdbx_strand_id
1 'polypeptide(L)'
;MNTFYLLIIFSFFYSFSIGQSIELNDEPERIVKNQIELRHDNDFLQFTDRYYTTGNFIVYRRLLNKKKHKRQNSFFLGQEIYTPTDLEETDISKLDRPYASYLGFNFQHTVTGDDWIFDFVYAFGVTGEISGGEWLQNLFHSTAATDSRIASWVGQINNNFTNNCYFNYIKEWKLNADPFSVYFAISPSAAIGIKDVYLQNDFVFYFGKRNPITQTVAYSQLGVLNNELFFGIRTGYRYVAHNTMLQGNLIGDSSIFLVEPNHHLLLINTELYFRRG
;
A
#
# COMPACT_ATOMS: atom_id res chain seq x y z
N MET A 1 -17.09 -17.79 -21.93
CA MET A 1 -17.45 -16.36 -21.85
C MET A 1 -16.60 -15.79 -20.73
N ASN A 2 -15.53 -15.09 -21.09
CA ASN A 2 -14.61 -14.52 -20.09
C ASN A 2 -15.26 -13.30 -19.46
N THR A 3 -15.66 -13.41 -18.22
CA THR A 3 -16.20 -12.28 -17.45
C THR A 3 -15.03 -11.44 -16.97
N PHE A 4 -14.83 -10.26 -17.56
CA PHE A 4 -13.88 -9.27 -17.06
C PHE A 4 -14.46 -8.65 -15.79
N TYR A 5 -13.81 -8.87 -14.67
CA TYR A 5 -14.13 -8.16 -13.43
C TYR A 5 -13.32 -6.86 -13.37
N LEU A 6 -14.02 -5.73 -13.44
CA LEU A 6 -13.46 -4.41 -13.19
C LEU A 6 -13.44 -4.22 -11.66
N LEU A 7 -12.26 -4.26 -11.07
CA LEU A 7 -12.09 -3.98 -9.63
C LEU A 7 -11.78 -2.47 -9.50
N ILE A 8 -12.77 -1.69 -9.07
CA ILE A 8 -12.58 -0.28 -8.72
C ILE A 8 -12.25 -0.24 -7.23
N ILE A 9 -10.99 0.03 -6.90
CA ILE A 9 -10.52 0.17 -5.51
C ILE A 9 -10.49 1.66 -5.19
N PHE A 10 -11.43 2.12 -4.37
CA PHE A 10 -11.36 3.43 -3.72
C PHE A 10 -10.62 3.26 -2.39
N SER A 11 -9.34 3.59 -2.36
CA SER A 11 -8.58 3.65 -1.13
C SER A 11 -8.45 5.09 -0.67
N PHE A 12 -9.07 5.42 0.46
CA PHE A 12 -8.80 6.67 1.17
C PHE A 12 -7.65 6.46 2.14
N PHE A 13 -6.53 7.08 1.84
CA PHE A 13 -5.38 7.10 2.74
C PHE A 13 -5.52 8.26 3.73
N TYR A 14 -5.74 7.95 4.99
CA TYR A 14 -5.60 8.92 6.07
C TYR A 14 -4.16 8.87 6.58
N SER A 15 -3.34 9.84 6.15
CA SER A 15 -2.01 10.04 6.72
C SER A 15 -2.06 11.20 7.71
N PHE A 16 -1.96 10.92 9.00
CA PHE A 16 -1.70 11.94 10.00
C PHE A 16 -0.19 12.10 10.17
N SER A 17 0.36 13.21 9.67
CA SER A 17 1.74 13.60 9.94
C SER A 17 1.74 14.57 11.11
N ILE A 18 2.27 14.15 12.24
CA ILE A 18 2.54 15.07 13.35
C ILE A 18 3.86 15.76 13.06
N GLY A 19 3.79 16.91 12.41
CA GLY A 19 4.90 17.85 12.29
C GLY A 19 4.73 18.98 13.30
N GLN A 20 5.71 19.27 14.15
CA GLN A 20 5.69 20.46 14.98
C GLN A 20 5.73 21.69 14.08
N SER A 21 4.67 22.51 14.11
CA SER A 21 4.62 23.83 13.49
C SER A 21 5.26 24.88 14.43
N ILE A 22 6.19 25.66 13.95
CA ILE A 22 6.65 26.91 14.56
C ILE A 22 6.42 28.02 13.55
N GLU A 23 6.00 29.19 14.07
CA GLU A 23 5.52 30.38 13.38
C GLU A 23 6.48 30.97 12.33
N LEU A 24 5.85 31.58 11.33
CA LEU A 24 6.45 32.31 10.21
C LEU A 24 7.14 33.61 10.67
N ASN A 25 8.44 33.56 10.67
CA ASN A 25 9.31 34.73 10.39
C ASN A 25 10.36 34.22 9.40
N ASP A 26 10.91 35.04 8.52
CA ASP A 26 11.85 34.76 7.42
C ASP A 26 12.96 33.73 7.73
N GLU A 27 12.59 32.52 8.15
CA GLU A 27 13.51 31.46 8.50
C GLU A 27 13.86 30.60 7.26
N PRO A 28 15.09 30.11 7.22
CA PRO A 28 15.54 29.26 6.13
C PRO A 28 14.61 28.04 6.00
N GLU A 29 14.20 27.69 4.78
CA GLU A 29 13.33 26.55 4.47
C GLU A 29 13.66 25.35 5.35
N ARG A 30 12.73 24.97 6.24
CA ARG A 30 12.93 23.90 7.19
C ARG A 30 12.97 22.55 6.46
N ILE A 31 14.11 21.88 6.54
CA ILE A 31 14.29 20.54 5.93
C ILE A 31 13.86 19.48 6.93
N VAL A 32 12.78 18.76 6.63
CA VAL A 32 12.33 17.60 7.38
C VAL A 32 13.20 16.41 7.02
N LYS A 33 13.95 15.90 8.00
CA LYS A 33 14.86 14.76 7.81
C LYS A 33 14.28 13.43 8.27
N ASN A 34 13.32 13.46 9.19
CA ASN A 34 12.70 12.29 9.76
C ASN A 34 11.18 12.47 9.80
N GLN A 35 10.43 11.39 9.58
CA GLN A 35 8.98 11.37 9.64
C GLN A 35 8.53 10.06 10.27
N ILE A 36 7.52 10.14 11.11
CA ILE A 36 6.71 8.99 11.53
C ILE A 36 5.33 9.17 10.91
N GLU A 37 4.81 8.11 10.33
CA GLU A 37 3.47 8.06 9.74
C GLU A 37 2.73 6.87 10.34
N LEU A 38 1.48 7.10 10.69
CA LEU A 38 0.50 6.06 10.97
C LEU A 38 -0.43 5.99 9.77
N ARG A 39 -0.51 4.84 9.13
CA ARG A 39 -1.37 4.61 7.98
C ARG A 39 -2.37 3.52 8.31
N HIS A 40 -3.61 3.79 8.01
CA HIS A 40 -4.70 2.84 8.10
C HIS A 40 -5.40 2.78 6.74
N ASP A 41 -5.43 1.60 6.17
CA ASP A 41 -6.15 1.29 4.93
C ASP A 41 -7.41 0.50 5.31
N ASN A 42 -8.54 0.85 4.75
CA ASN A 42 -9.80 0.15 5.00
C ASN A 42 -10.70 0.21 3.76
N ASP A 43 -11.50 -0.82 3.55
CA ASP A 43 -12.49 -0.90 2.49
C ASP A 43 -13.85 -0.25 2.84
N PHE A 44 -13.91 0.50 3.95
CA PHE A 44 -15.11 1.16 4.50
C PHE A 44 -15.97 1.89 3.45
N LEU A 45 -15.35 2.52 2.46
CA LEU A 45 -16.08 3.22 1.40
C LEU A 45 -16.78 2.30 0.40
N GLN A 46 -16.44 1.03 0.41
CA GLN A 46 -17.15 0.02 -0.39
C GLN A 46 -18.35 -0.56 0.38
N PHE A 47 -18.52 -0.20 1.66
CA PHE A 47 -19.53 -0.76 2.55
C PHE A 47 -19.52 -2.29 2.59
N THR A 48 -18.36 -2.89 2.35
CA THR A 48 -18.16 -4.33 2.28
C THR A 48 -16.85 -4.68 2.96
N ASP A 49 -16.91 -5.65 3.82
CA ASP A 49 -15.77 -6.20 4.55
C ASP A 49 -15.27 -7.44 3.80
N ARG A 50 -14.65 -7.24 2.63
CA ARG A 50 -14.23 -8.36 1.76
C ARG A 50 -12.95 -8.08 0.99
N TYR A 51 -12.21 -9.14 0.71
CA TYR A 51 -10.90 -9.14 0.04
C TYR A 51 -9.82 -8.47 0.89
N TYR A 52 -9.25 -7.34 0.50
CA TYR A 52 -8.35 -6.56 1.33
C TYR A 52 -9.16 -5.71 2.29
N THR A 53 -9.38 -6.22 3.49
CA THR A 53 -10.29 -5.63 4.47
C THR A 53 -9.66 -4.47 5.20
N THR A 54 -8.43 -4.66 5.69
CA THR A 54 -7.72 -3.61 6.44
C THR A 54 -6.21 -3.80 6.40
N GLY A 55 -5.50 -2.67 6.46
CA GLY A 55 -4.06 -2.61 6.69
C GLY A 55 -3.73 -1.55 7.72
N ASN A 56 -2.85 -1.90 8.65
CA ASN A 56 -2.35 -0.99 9.68
C ASN A 56 -0.84 -0.93 9.61
N PHE A 57 -0.29 0.28 9.46
CA PHE A 57 1.13 0.46 9.26
C PHE A 57 1.68 1.57 10.14
N ILE A 58 2.84 1.31 10.73
CA ILE A 58 3.70 2.32 11.35
C ILE A 58 4.91 2.46 10.42
N VAL A 59 5.15 3.67 9.97
CA VAL A 59 6.23 3.96 9.03
C VAL A 59 7.16 5.00 9.61
N TYR A 60 8.45 4.68 9.63
CA TYR A 60 9.50 5.65 9.92
C TYR A 60 10.32 5.91 8.67
N ARG A 61 10.46 7.19 8.29
CA ARG A 61 11.28 7.61 7.14
C ARG A 61 12.42 8.50 7.59
N ARG A 62 13.57 8.31 6.95
CA ARG A 62 14.78 9.10 7.18
C ARG A 62 15.40 9.55 5.87
N LEU A 63 15.56 10.86 5.71
CA LEU A 63 16.31 11.46 4.62
C LEU A 63 17.80 11.25 4.88
N LEU A 64 18.50 10.68 3.91
CA LEU A 64 19.95 10.51 3.92
C LEU A 64 20.61 11.75 3.30
N ASN A 65 21.97 11.79 3.32
CA ASN A 65 22.71 12.94 2.82
C ASN A 65 22.37 13.27 1.34
N LYS A 66 22.27 14.57 1.05
CA LYS A 66 22.17 15.10 -0.33
C LYS A 66 23.50 14.87 -1.06
N LYS A 67 23.60 13.79 -1.82
CA LYS A 67 24.59 13.59 -2.87
C LYS A 67 23.96 14.04 -4.20
N LYS A 68 24.54 13.62 -5.33
CA LYS A 68 24.01 13.88 -6.69
C LYS A 68 22.51 13.56 -6.80
N HIS A 69 22.04 12.51 -6.11
CA HIS A 69 20.64 12.12 -6.03
C HIS A 69 20.18 12.09 -4.58
N LYS A 70 18.93 12.47 -4.34
CA LYS A 70 18.29 12.38 -3.04
C LYS A 70 18.12 10.91 -2.66
N ARG A 71 18.38 10.56 -1.40
CA ARG A 71 18.23 9.20 -0.88
C ARG A 71 17.45 9.22 0.42
N GLN A 72 16.59 8.22 0.58
CA GLN A 72 15.74 8.06 1.75
C GLN A 72 15.65 6.59 2.11
N ASN A 73 15.67 6.29 3.41
CA ASN A 73 15.30 4.97 3.92
C ASN A 73 13.95 5.06 4.62
N SER A 74 13.14 4.02 4.45
CA SER A 74 11.88 3.87 5.16
C SER A 74 11.79 2.49 5.77
N PHE A 75 11.20 2.42 6.95
CA PHE A 75 10.98 1.19 7.71
C PHE A 75 9.49 1.11 8.00
N PHE A 76 8.88 -0.01 7.65
CA PHE A 76 7.46 -0.26 7.83
C PHE A 76 7.29 -1.46 8.76
N LEU A 77 6.45 -1.32 9.75
CA LEU A 77 5.84 -2.43 10.45
C LEU A 77 4.36 -2.41 10.08
N GLY A 78 3.85 -3.48 9.51
CA GLY A 78 2.50 -3.49 8.98
C GLY A 78 1.80 -4.81 9.13
N GLN A 79 0.48 -4.73 9.33
CA GLN A 79 -0.42 -5.87 9.31
C GLN A 79 -1.45 -5.68 8.22
N GLU A 80 -1.69 -6.72 7.45
CA GLU A 80 -2.69 -6.79 6.38
C GLU A 80 -3.67 -7.91 6.70
N ILE A 81 -4.97 -7.66 6.52
CA ILE A 81 -6.05 -8.62 6.73
C ILE A 81 -6.88 -8.73 5.46
N TYR A 82 -7.17 -9.96 5.08
CA TYR A 82 -7.95 -10.33 3.90
C TYR A 82 -9.05 -11.29 4.30
N THR A 83 -10.27 -11.02 3.89
CA THR A 83 -11.45 -11.82 4.23
C THR A 83 -12.23 -12.25 2.99
N PRO A 84 -12.98 -13.37 3.05
CA PRO A 84 -13.94 -13.73 2.03
C PRO A 84 -15.13 -12.77 2.00
N THR A 85 -15.97 -12.92 0.98
CA THR A 85 -17.18 -12.09 0.81
C THR A 85 -18.20 -12.32 1.94
N ASP A 86 -18.34 -13.56 2.42
CA ASP A 86 -19.23 -13.89 3.55
C ASP A 86 -18.39 -14.20 4.78
N LEU A 87 -18.44 -13.31 5.77
CA LEU A 87 -17.65 -13.43 7.00
C LEU A 87 -18.18 -14.50 7.98
N GLU A 88 -19.47 -14.81 7.91
CA GLU A 88 -20.12 -15.74 8.85
C GLU A 88 -20.16 -17.18 8.31
N GLU A 89 -19.84 -17.39 7.02
CA GLU A 89 -19.85 -18.71 6.42
C GLU A 89 -18.79 -19.62 7.07
N THR A 90 -19.21 -20.80 7.50
CA THR A 90 -18.35 -21.80 8.13
C THR A 90 -18.07 -23.01 7.22
N ASP A 91 -18.81 -23.13 6.12
CA ASP A 91 -18.58 -24.15 5.11
C ASP A 91 -17.51 -23.68 4.13
N ILE A 92 -16.30 -24.22 4.26
CA ILE A 92 -15.14 -23.84 3.44
C ILE A 92 -15.43 -23.94 1.94
N SER A 93 -16.29 -24.88 1.53
CA SER A 93 -16.63 -25.08 0.11
C SER A 93 -17.42 -23.94 -0.52
N LYS A 94 -17.97 -23.03 0.29
CA LYS A 94 -18.74 -21.84 -0.14
C LYS A 94 -17.93 -20.56 -0.09
N LEU A 95 -16.74 -20.59 0.49
CA LEU A 95 -15.88 -19.42 0.54
C LEU A 95 -15.27 -19.13 -0.83
N ASP A 96 -15.22 -17.87 -1.20
CA ASP A 96 -14.61 -17.40 -2.47
C ASP A 96 -13.09 -17.21 -2.36
N ARG A 97 -12.56 -17.13 -1.12
CA ARG A 97 -11.13 -17.08 -0.83
C ARG A 97 -10.87 -17.51 0.61
N PRO A 98 -9.63 -17.92 0.94
CA PRO A 98 -9.25 -18.13 2.33
C PRO A 98 -9.22 -16.82 3.13
N TYR A 99 -9.48 -16.89 4.43
CA TYR A 99 -9.01 -15.89 5.35
C TYR A 99 -7.50 -15.86 5.32
N ALA A 100 -6.93 -14.68 5.32
CA ALA A 100 -5.49 -14.53 5.33
C ALA A 100 -5.09 -13.27 6.09
N SER A 101 -4.00 -13.37 6.83
CA SER A 101 -3.37 -12.19 7.42
C SER A 101 -1.85 -12.29 7.33
N TYR A 102 -1.23 -11.13 7.29
CA TYR A 102 0.20 -10.96 7.18
C TYR A 102 0.66 -9.90 8.18
N LEU A 103 1.66 -10.22 8.98
CA LEU A 103 2.40 -9.26 9.79
C LEU A 103 3.83 -9.21 9.30
N GLY A 104 4.27 -8.04 8.85
CA GLY A 104 5.57 -7.91 8.22
C GLY A 104 6.32 -6.63 8.55
N PHE A 105 7.62 -6.74 8.37
CA PHE A 105 8.55 -5.63 8.42
C PHE A 105 9.16 -5.42 7.04
N ASN A 106 9.16 -4.17 6.55
CA ASN A 106 9.75 -3.82 5.27
C ASN A 106 10.82 -2.76 5.45
N PHE A 107 11.94 -2.94 4.80
CA PHE A 107 12.97 -1.94 4.60
C PHE A 107 12.91 -1.44 3.16
N GLN A 108 12.76 -0.14 2.96
CA GLN A 108 12.76 0.51 1.65
C GLN A 108 13.94 1.46 1.51
N HIS A 109 14.65 1.36 0.40
CA HIS A 109 15.64 2.34 -0.02
C HIS A 109 15.17 3.04 -1.29
N THR A 110 15.03 4.37 -1.20
CA THR A 110 14.56 5.23 -2.30
C THR A 110 15.71 6.08 -2.81
N VAL A 111 15.88 6.12 -4.12
CA VAL A 111 16.79 7.05 -4.82
C VAL A 111 15.94 7.91 -5.76
N THR A 112 16.04 9.24 -5.62
CA THR A 112 15.23 10.19 -6.40
C THR A 112 16.15 11.09 -7.23
N GLY A 113 15.96 11.08 -8.53
CA GLY A 113 16.54 12.04 -9.48
C GLY A 113 15.61 13.23 -9.73
N ASP A 114 15.88 13.99 -10.78
CA ASP A 114 15.12 15.20 -11.10
C ASP A 114 13.71 14.89 -11.62
N ASP A 115 13.53 13.76 -12.31
CA ASP A 115 12.30 13.34 -12.96
C ASP A 115 12.03 11.83 -12.84
N TRP A 116 12.75 11.14 -11.93
CA TRP A 116 12.58 9.72 -11.70
C TRP A 116 12.81 9.34 -10.24
N ILE A 117 12.19 8.21 -9.85
CA ILE A 117 12.41 7.55 -8.55
C ILE A 117 12.71 6.07 -8.82
N PHE A 118 13.59 5.51 -8.03
CA PHE A 118 13.80 4.08 -7.91
C PHE A 118 13.65 3.67 -6.46
N ASP A 119 12.76 2.70 -6.20
CA ASP A 119 12.57 2.07 -4.91
C ASP A 119 13.00 0.61 -4.96
N PHE A 120 13.75 0.21 -3.97
CA PHE A 120 13.99 -1.17 -3.61
C PHE A 120 13.39 -1.43 -2.22
N VAL A 121 12.54 -2.46 -2.09
CA VAL A 121 11.98 -2.88 -0.82
C VAL A 121 12.34 -4.34 -0.56
N TYR A 122 12.88 -4.60 0.61
CA TYR A 122 12.98 -5.93 1.16
C TYR A 122 11.97 -6.10 2.29
N ALA A 123 11.10 -7.09 2.16
CA ALA A 123 10.04 -7.40 3.11
C ALA A 123 10.26 -8.80 3.69
N PHE A 124 9.97 -8.96 4.96
CA PHE A 124 9.88 -10.26 5.60
C PHE A 124 8.76 -10.24 6.65
N GLY A 125 8.16 -11.39 6.89
CA GLY A 125 7.05 -11.47 7.82
C GLY A 125 6.46 -12.87 7.92
N VAL A 126 5.31 -12.93 8.54
CA VAL A 126 4.59 -14.18 8.80
C VAL A 126 3.14 -14.08 8.36
N THR A 127 2.57 -15.19 7.96
CA THR A 127 1.16 -15.35 7.63
C THR A 127 0.46 -16.25 8.63
N GLY A 128 -0.86 -16.36 8.51
CA GLY A 128 -1.69 -17.25 9.31
C GLY A 128 -1.95 -16.71 10.71
N GLU A 129 -2.32 -17.59 11.63
CA GLU A 129 -2.74 -17.25 13.00
C GLU A 129 -1.68 -16.40 13.75
N ILE A 130 -0.40 -16.76 13.60
CA ILE A 130 0.71 -16.02 14.26
C ILE A 130 0.86 -14.58 13.80
N SER A 131 0.27 -14.17 12.68
CA SER A 131 0.23 -12.78 12.24
C SER A 131 -0.76 -11.93 13.02
N GLY A 132 -1.64 -12.54 13.84
CA GLY A 132 -2.56 -11.88 14.74
C GLY A 132 -3.75 -11.19 14.08
N GLY A 133 -4.03 -11.47 12.80
CA GLY A 133 -5.13 -10.83 12.05
C GLY A 133 -6.51 -11.15 12.63
N GLU A 134 -6.78 -12.41 12.92
CA GLU A 134 -8.01 -12.85 13.58
C GLU A 134 -8.21 -12.13 14.92
N TRP A 135 -7.18 -12.13 15.77
CA TRP A 135 -7.25 -11.46 17.07
C TRP A 135 -7.57 -9.97 16.91
N LEU A 136 -6.90 -9.26 15.99
CA LEU A 136 -7.10 -7.83 15.79
C LEU A 136 -8.49 -7.53 15.24
N GLN A 137 -8.97 -8.29 14.26
CA GLN A 137 -10.30 -8.11 13.71
C GLN A 137 -11.38 -8.34 14.77
N ASN A 138 -11.28 -9.44 15.52
CA ASN A 138 -12.24 -9.75 16.60
C ASN A 138 -12.21 -8.69 17.72
N LEU A 139 -11.03 -8.16 18.07
CA LEU A 139 -10.89 -7.07 19.03
C LEU A 139 -11.63 -5.81 18.54
N PHE A 140 -11.45 -5.45 17.28
CA PHE A 140 -12.12 -4.28 16.68
C PHE A 140 -13.64 -4.45 16.66
N HIS A 141 -14.15 -5.60 16.22
CA HIS A 141 -15.58 -5.88 16.17
C HIS A 141 -16.22 -5.94 17.58
N SER A 142 -15.50 -6.41 18.57
CA SER A 142 -16.01 -6.46 19.95
C SER A 142 -15.97 -5.12 20.69
N THR A 143 -15.13 -4.17 20.26
CA THR A 143 -14.90 -2.92 21.00
C THR A 143 -15.42 -1.68 20.28
N ALA A 144 -15.25 -1.58 18.97
CA ALA A 144 -15.56 -0.38 18.20
C ALA A 144 -16.74 -0.55 17.24
N ALA A 145 -16.97 -1.75 16.73
CA ALA A 145 -18.02 -2.05 15.75
C ALA A 145 -18.92 -3.18 16.26
N THR A 146 -19.52 -3.00 17.44
CA THR A 146 -20.28 -4.02 18.19
C THR A 146 -21.50 -4.57 17.44
N ASP A 147 -22.02 -3.86 16.44
CA ASP A 147 -23.13 -4.31 15.60
C ASP A 147 -22.64 -5.05 14.33
N SER A 148 -21.34 -5.21 14.17
CA SER A 148 -20.77 -5.89 13.00
C SER A 148 -20.69 -7.40 13.20
N ARG A 149 -20.70 -8.12 12.07
CA ARG A 149 -20.63 -9.57 12.06
C ARG A 149 -19.26 -10.06 12.51
N ILE A 150 -19.25 -11.13 13.31
CA ILE A 150 -17.98 -11.76 13.73
C ILE A 150 -17.53 -12.69 12.61
N ALA A 151 -16.29 -12.51 12.17
CA ALA A 151 -15.69 -13.34 11.13
C ALA A 151 -15.37 -14.74 11.64
N SER A 152 -15.66 -15.77 10.85
CA SER A 152 -15.50 -17.18 11.23
C SER A 152 -14.05 -17.65 11.28
N TRP A 153 -13.17 -17.03 10.49
CA TRP A 153 -11.76 -17.40 10.24
C TRP A 153 -11.53 -18.86 9.87
N VAL A 154 -12.59 -19.57 9.46
CA VAL A 154 -12.48 -20.93 8.97
C VAL A 154 -11.76 -20.95 7.61
N GLY A 155 -10.92 -21.95 7.38
CA GLY A 155 -10.14 -22.02 6.13
C GLY A 155 -9.02 -20.98 6.02
N GLN A 156 -8.56 -20.43 7.15
CA GLN A 156 -7.40 -19.51 7.18
C GLN A 156 -6.16 -20.19 6.60
N ILE A 157 -5.33 -19.41 5.88
CA ILE A 157 -4.01 -19.87 5.45
C ILE A 157 -3.12 -20.18 6.66
N ASN A 158 -2.23 -21.16 6.49
CA ASN A 158 -1.36 -21.61 7.56
C ASN A 158 -0.27 -20.60 7.94
N ASN A 159 0.32 -20.85 9.10
CA ASN A 159 1.48 -20.11 9.58
C ASN A 159 2.70 -20.40 8.71
N ASN A 160 3.17 -19.36 8.02
CA ASN A 160 4.34 -19.45 7.17
C ASN A 160 5.22 -18.20 7.33
N PHE A 161 6.53 -18.40 7.23
CA PHE A 161 7.47 -17.31 7.07
C PHE A 161 7.54 -16.90 5.59
N THR A 162 7.53 -15.61 5.33
CA THR A 162 7.64 -15.06 3.98
C THR A 162 8.77 -14.05 3.89
N ASN A 163 9.36 -13.94 2.70
CA ASN A 163 10.25 -12.85 2.33
C ASN A 163 9.99 -12.45 0.87
N ASN A 164 10.29 -11.19 0.56
CA ASN A 164 10.04 -10.65 -0.78
C ASN A 164 10.96 -9.47 -1.09
N CYS A 165 11.35 -9.35 -2.34
CA CYS A 165 11.94 -8.15 -2.90
C CYS A 165 10.94 -7.47 -3.83
N TYR A 166 10.78 -6.15 -3.68
CA TYR A 166 9.97 -5.34 -4.58
C TYR A 166 10.85 -4.27 -5.21
N PHE A 167 10.61 -4.03 -6.48
CA PHE A 167 11.27 -3.02 -7.27
C PHE A 167 10.22 -2.11 -7.89
N ASN A 168 10.40 -0.81 -7.78
CA ASN A 168 9.54 0.17 -8.42
C ASN A 168 10.38 1.25 -9.07
N TYR A 169 10.07 1.59 -10.31
CA TYR A 169 10.68 2.69 -11.02
C TYR A 169 9.59 3.65 -11.48
N ILE A 170 9.77 4.92 -11.25
CA ILE A 170 8.84 5.98 -11.65
C ILE A 170 9.59 6.92 -12.57
N LYS A 171 9.03 7.20 -13.73
CA LYS A 171 9.45 8.28 -14.61
C LYS A 171 8.30 9.25 -14.77
N GLU A 172 8.55 10.52 -14.49
CA GLU A 172 7.54 11.56 -14.47
C GLU A 172 7.87 12.72 -15.40
N TRP A 173 6.86 13.25 -16.05
CA TRP A 173 6.93 14.45 -16.89
C TRP A 173 5.91 15.49 -16.41
N LYS A 174 6.37 16.72 -16.25
CA LYS A 174 5.49 17.86 -16.04
C LYS A 174 4.98 18.33 -17.40
N LEU A 175 3.65 18.33 -17.59
CA LEU A 175 3.02 18.66 -18.87
C LEU A 175 2.61 20.14 -18.97
N ASN A 176 2.29 20.78 -17.83
CA ASN A 176 1.86 22.18 -17.78
C ASN A 176 2.60 22.97 -16.71
N ALA A 177 2.65 24.31 -16.92
CA ALA A 177 3.15 25.25 -15.95
C ALA A 177 2.10 25.58 -14.85
N ASP A 178 2.60 26.14 -13.71
CA ASP A 178 1.76 26.57 -12.60
C ASP A 178 0.66 27.61 -13.02
N PRO A 179 -0.43 27.76 -12.23
CA PRO A 179 -0.65 27.15 -10.90
C PRO A 179 -1.26 25.75 -10.91
N PHE A 180 -1.83 25.31 -12.02
CA PHE A 180 -2.44 24.00 -12.17
C PHE A 180 -1.54 23.09 -13.00
N SER A 181 -0.54 22.53 -12.34
CA SER A 181 0.37 21.59 -13.01
C SER A 181 -0.32 20.26 -13.29
N VAL A 182 -0.10 19.74 -14.49
CA VAL A 182 -0.43 18.38 -14.86
C VAL A 182 0.86 17.60 -14.95
N TYR A 183 0.91 16.45 -14.28
CA TYR A 183 2.02 15.52 -14.36
C TYR A 183 1.54 14.19 -14.90
N PHE A 184 2.35 13.59 -15.73
CA PHE A 184 2.16 12.23 -16.21
C PHE A 184 3.33 11.38 -15.74
N ALA A 185 3.05 10.18 -15.23
CA ALA A 185 4.09 9.24 -14.83
C ALA A 185 3.81 7.83 -15.36
N ILE A 186 4.90 7.11 -15.62
CA ILE A 186 4.91 5.67 -15.86
C ILE A 186 5.62 5.02 -14.69
N SER A 187 5.03 3.95 -14.14
CA SER A 187 5.55 3.29 -12.94
C SER A 187 5.57 1.77 -13.09
N PRO A 188 6.57 1.21 -13.82
CA PRO A 188 6.80 -0.23 -13.83
C PRO A 188 7.27 -0.70 -12.45
N SER A 189 6.73 -1.85 -12.00
CA SER A 189 7.11 -2.51 -10.76
C SER A 189 7.13 -4.01 -10.89
N ALA A 190 7.89 -4.66 -10.02
CA ALA A 190 8.02 -6.11 -9.96
C ALA A 190 8.15 -6.57 -8.51
N ALA A 191 7.63 -7.75 -8.23
CA ALA A 191 7.83 -8.45 -6.97
C ALA A 191 8.37 -9.85 -7.22
N ILE A 192 9.29 -10.27 -6.39
CA ILE A 192 9.83 -11.63 -6.41
C ILE A 192 10.13 -12.09 -4.98
N GLY A 193 9.63 -13.25 -4.62
CA GLY A 193 9.84 -13.87 -3.32
C GLY A 193 8.80 -14.92 -3.03
N ILE A 194 8.60 -15.19 -1.74
CA ILE A 194 7.63 -16.19 -1.27
C ILE A 194 6.23 -15.58 -1.21
N LYS A 195 6.10 -14.31 -0.77
CA LYS A 195 4.79 -13.66 -0.57
C LYS A 195 4.11 -13.35 -1.89
N ASP A 196 4.83 -12.68 -2.79
CA ASP A 196 4.27 -12.17 -4.04
C ASP A 196 5.25 -12.38 -5.20
N VAL A 197 4.74 -12.80 -6.37
CA VAL A 197 5.45 -12.76 -7.63
C VAL A 197 4.55 -12.09 -8.67
N TYR A 198 4.93 -10.89 -9.11
CA TYR A 198 4.17 -10.15 -10.12
C TYR A 198 5.03 -9.21 -10.95
N LEU A 199 4.49 -8.83 -12.10
CA LEU A 199 4.91 -7.68 -12.89
C LEU A 199 3.74 -6.71 -13.05
N GLN A 200 3.98 -5.41 -12.91
CA GLN A 200 2.96 -4.37 -13.03
C GLN A 200 3.52 -3.16 -13.76
N ASN A 201 2.67 -2.45 -14.48
CA ASN A 201 2.95 -1.10 -14.92
C ASN A 201 1.74 -0.21 -14.73
N ASP A 202 1.97 0.96 -14.15
CA ASP A 202 0.94 1.99 -13.95
C ASP A 202 1.20 3.20 -14.81
N PHE A 203 0.13 3.82 -15.27
CA PHE A 203 0.07 5.17 -15.84
C PHE A 203 -0.65 6.07 -14.86
N VAL A 204 -0.04 7.18 -14.49
CA VAL A 204 -0.56 8.08 -13.47
C VAL A 204 -0.65 9.50 -14.00
N PHE A 205 -1.80 10.13 -13.80
CA PHE A 205 -1.98 11.55 -14.03
C PHE A 205 -2.26 12.27 -12.71
N TYR A 206 -1.55 13.36 -12.46
CA TYR A 206 -1.81 14.25 -11.32
C TYR A 206 -2.22 15.63 -11.79
N PHE A 207 -3.23 16.20 -11.11
CA PHE A 207 -3.83 17.47 -11.45
C PHE A 207 -3.95 18.35 -10.21
N GLY A 208 -3.42 19.55 -10.23
CA GLY A 208 -3.58 20.51 -9.15
C GLY A 208 -2.27 21.11 -8.65
N LYS A 209 -2.30 21.68 -7.43
CA LYS A 209 -1.12 22.28 -6.79
C LYS A 209 -0.26 21.19 -6.20
N ARG A 210 0.77 20.78 -6.90
CA ARG A 210 1.68 19.71 -6.53
C ARG A 210 3.14 20.14 -6.65
N ASN A 211 3.97 19.68 -5.73
CA ASN A 211 5.41 19.89 -5.79
C ASN A 211 6.09 18.93 -6.80
N PRO A 212 7.32 19.24 -7.21
CA PRO A 212 8.12 18.33 -8.04
C PRO A 212 8.29 16.96 -7.41
N ILE A 213 8.63 15.98 -8.22
CA ILE A 213 8.83 14.58 -7.82
C ILE A 213 9.75 14.41 -6.61
N THR A 214 10.71 15.31 -6.42
CA THR A 214 11.67 15.31 -5.31
C THR A 214 11.08 15.74 -3.96
N GLN A 215 9.86 16.30 -3.93
CA GLN A 215 9.27 16.91 -2.72
C GLN A 215 7.81 16.53 -2.49
N THR A 216 7.15 15.91 -3.47
CA THR A 216 5.71 15.64 -3.39
C THR A 216 5.34 14.56 -2.38
N VAL A 217 4.16 14.72 -1.75
CA VAL A 217 3.56 13.72 -0.87
C VAL A 217 3.14 12.46 -1.63
N ALA A 218 2.82 12.55 -2.93
CA ALA A 218 2.45 11.38 -3.74
C ALA A 218 3.49 10.24 -3.71
N TYR A 219 4.75 10.59 -3.50
CA TYR A 219 5.86 9.64 -3.40
C TYR A 219 6.53 9.66 -2.03
N SER A 220 5.83 10.15 -1.00
CA SER A 220 6.30 10.19 0.40
C SER A 220 7.69 10.82 0.56
N GLN A 221 7.97 11.87 -0.21
CA GLN A 221 9.28 12.51 -0.25
C GLN A 221 9.49 13.44 0.95
N LEU A 222 10.56 13.18 1.72
CA LEU A 222 11.05 14.09 2.77
C LEU A 222 11.82 15.27 2.19
N GLY A 223 12.15 16.24 3.02
CA GLY A 223 12.90 17.46 2.66
C GLY A 223 12.09 18.70 2.93
N VAL A 224 12.04 19.62 1.98
CA VAL A 224 11.18 20.83 2.08
C VAL A 224 9.74 20.40 1.87
N LEU A 225 8.88 20.69 2.82
CA LEU A 225 7.46 20.36 2.79
C LEU A 225 6.64 21.61 2.51
N ASN A 226 6.19 21.78 1.28
CA ASN A 226 5.27 22.83 0.88
C ASN A 226 3.83 22.36 0.85
N ASN A 227 2.89 23.30 0.85
CA ASN A 227 1.46 23.00 0.73
C ASN A 227 1.16 22.35 -0.62
N GLU A 228 0.40 21.27 -0.58
CA GLU A 228 -0.09 20.57 -1.77
C GLU A 228 -1.59 20.29 -1.65
N LEU A 229 -2.29 20.40 -2.77
CA LEU A 229 -3.65 19.93 -2.95
C LEU A 229 -3.81 19.51 -4.41
N PHE A 230 -3.89 18.24 -4.66
CA PHE A 230 -3.99 17.70 -6.01
C PHE A 230 -4.73 16.36 -6.04
N PHE A 231 -5.25 16.05 -7.19
CA PHE A 231 -5.96 14.81 -7.50
C PHE A 231 -5.09 13.93 -8.39
N GLY A 232 -5.16 12.62 -8.21
CA GLY A 232 -4.48 11.60 -9.01
C GLY A 232 -5.47 10.60 -9.61
N ILE A 233 -5.20 10.20 -10.85
CA ILE A 233 -5.82 9.04 -11.49
C ILE A 233 -4.69 8.10 -11.88
N ARG A 234 -4.76 6.88 -11.37
CA ARG A 234 -3.82 5.80 -11.68
C ARG A 234 -4.55 4.68 -12.37
N THR A 235 -4.05 4.26 -13.52
CA THR A 235 -4.52 3.07 -14.23
C THR A 235 -3.34 2.12 -14.42
N GLY A 236 -3.54 0.84 -14.16
CA GLY A 236 -2.46 -0.12 -14.23
C GLY A 236 -2.90 -1.49 -14.71
N TYR A 237 -1.92 -2.25 -15.14
CA TYR A 237 -2.07 -3.66 -15.43
C TYR A 237 -1.05 -4.44 -14.61
N ARG A 238 -1.51 -5.50 -13.94
CA ARG A 238 -0.67 -6.42 -13.18
C ARG A 238 -0.88 -7.85 -13.68
N TYR A 239 0.24 -8.51 -13.96
CA TYR A 239 0.29 -9.97 -14.09
C TYR A 239 0.78 -10.57 -12.77
N VAL A 240 -0.06 -11.39 -12.13
CA VAL A 240 0.23 -12.08 -10.87
C VAL A 240 0.61 -13.53 -11.18
N ALA A 241 1.84 -13.91 -10.89
CA ALA A 241 2.30 -15.28 -11.01
C ALA A 241 2.07 -16.07 -9.70
N HIS A 242 2.19 -15.40 -8.55
CA HIS A 242 1.93 -15.99 -7.23
C HIS A 242 1.46 -14.95 -6.22
N ASN A 243 0.56 -15.38 -5.32
CA ASN A 243 0.10 -14.60 -4.17
C ASN A 243 -0.17 -15.54 -2.98
N THR A 244 0.68 -15.44 -1.96
CA THR A 244 0.57 -16.27 -0.75
C THR A 244 -0.77 -16.10 -0.02
N MET A 245 -1.40 -14.91 -0.09
CA MET A 245 -2.70 -14.67 0.56
C MET A 245 -3.87 -15.44 -0.10
N LEU A 246 -3.64 -16.11 -1.21
CA LEU A 246 -4.60 -16.94 -1.93
C LEU A 246 -4.12 -18.39 -2.09
N GLN A 247 -2.84 -18.58 -2.45
CA GLN A 247 -2.25 -19.87 -2.82
C GLN A 247 -1.41 -20.49 -1.71
N GLY A 248 -1.30 -19.80 -0.55
CA GLY A 248 -0.38 -20.25 0.51
C GLY A 248 1.09 -20.08 0.13
N ASN A 249 1.98 -20.73 0.84
CA ASN A 249 3.42 -20.59 0.67
C ASN A 249 3.91 -21.24 -0.64
N LEU A 250 4.70 -20.50 -1.41
CA LEU A 250 5.28 -20.96 -2.69
C LEU A 250 6.14 -22.23 -2.56
N ILE A 251 6.79 -22.45 -1.41
CA ILE A 251 7.73 -23.57 -1.19
C ILE A 251 7.00 -24.81 -0.63
N GLY A 252 5.70 -24.72 -0.43
CA GLY A 252 4.84 -25.78 0.10
C GLY A 252 3.95 -25.24 1.21
N ASP A 253 2.69 -25.59 1.13
CA ASP A 253 1.66 -25.16 2.06
C ASP A 253 0.75 -26.32 2.38
N SER A 254 0.30 -26.40 3.63
CA SER A 254 -0.65 -27.42 4.12
C SER A 254 -2.00 -26.80 4.51
N SER A 255 -2.30 -25.60 4.06
CA SER A 255 -3.59 -24.96 4.26
C SER A 255 -4.71 -25.81 3.65
N ILE A 256 -5.82 -25.92 4.37
CA ILE A 256 -6.94 -26.75 3.96
C ILE A 256 -7.76 -26.16 2.82
N PHE A 257 -7.61 -24.85 2.59
CA PHE A 257 -8.32 -24.13 1.53
C PHE A 257 -7.42 -23.09 0.89
N LEU A 258 -7.24 -23.20 -0.40
CA LEU A 258 -6.46 -22.29 -1.24
C LEU A 258 -7.19 -22.04 -2.55
N VAL A 259 -6.98 -20.91 -3.18
CA VAL A 259 -7.56 -20.53 -4.46
C VAL A 259 -6.51 -19.94 -5.39
N GLU A 260 -6.70 -20.17 -6.69
CA GLU A 260 -5.85 -19.54 -7.71
C GLU A 260 -6.14 -18.04 -7.84
N PRO A 261 -5.11 -17.19 -7.96
CA PRO A 261 -5.31 -15.78 -8.18
C PRO A 261 -5.84 -15.51 -9.59
N ASN A 262 -6.52 -14.39 -9.76
CA ASN A 262 -6.70 -13.86 -11.09
C ASN A 262 -5.32 -13.36 -11.58
N HIS A 263 -4.75 -14.02 -12.56
CA HIS A 263 -3.42 -13.70 -13.09
C HIS A 263 -3.37 -12.34 -13.80
N HIS A 264 -4.49 -11.82 -14.27
CA HIS A 264 -4.56 -10.59 -15.07
C HIS A 264 -5.46 -9.57 -14.37
N LEU A 265 -4.88 -8.51 -13.84
CA LEU A 265 -5.59 -7.47 -13.12
C LEU A 265 -5.47 -6.13 -13.85
N LEU A 266 -6.61 -5.50 -14.10
CA LEU A 266 -6.68 -4.07 -14.46
C LEU A 266 -6.98 -3.29 -13.19
N LEU A 267 -6.16 -2.30 -12.89
CA LEU A 267 -6.22 -1.49 -11.69
C LEU A 267 -6.63 -0.07 -12.06
N ILE A 268 -7.59 0.50 -11.35
CA ILE A 268 -7.98 1.90 -11.48
C ILE A 268 -8.11 2.47 -10.06
N ASN A 269 -7.30 3.49 -9.75
CA ASN A 269 -7.33 4.18 -8.47
C ASN A 269 -7.53 5.67 -8.70
N THR A 270 -8.29 6.29 -7.82
CA THR A 270 -8.40 7.75 -7.71
C THR A 270 -7.86 8.18 -6.36
N GLU A 271 -7.05 9.22 -6.35
CA GLU A 271 -6.27 9.64 -5.20
C GLU A 271 -6.50 11.14 -4.96
N LEU A 272 -6.75 11.55 -3.72
CA LEU A 272 -6.78 12.96 -3.32
C LEU A 272 -5.68 13.19 -2.29
N TYR A 273 -4.80 14.13 -2.58
CA TYR A 273 -3.69 14.47 -1.71
C TYR A 273 -3.83 15.88 -1.15
N PHE A 274 -3.70 15.96 0.16
CA PHE A 274 -3.62 17.24 0.87
C PHE A 274 -2.42 17.20 1.82
N ARG A 275 -1.57 18.22 1.75
CA ARG A 275 -0.49 18.45 2.71
C ARG A 275 -0.44 19.92 3.06
N ARG A 276 -0.40 20.19 4.34
CA ARG A 276 -0.04 21.51 4.89
C ARG A 276 1.41 21.44 5.39
N GLY A 277 2.25 22.32 4.88
CA GLY A 277 3.66 22.43 5.27
C GLY A 277 3.84 23.18 6.57
#